data_aa94cf24d9822fb7ac25c1d745bf30b1
#
_entry.id   aa94cf24d9822fb7ac25c1d745bf30b1
#
_cell.length_a   1.000
_cell.length_b   1.000
_cell.length_c   1.000
_cell.angle_alpha   90.00
_cell.angle_beta   90.00
_cell.angle_gamma   90.00
#
_symmetry.space_group_name_H-M   'P 1'
#
loop_
_entity.id
_entity.type
_entity.pdbx_description
1 polymer ?
#
loop_
_entity_poly.entity_id
_entity_poly.type
_entity_poly.pdbx_seq_one_letter_code
_entity_poly.pdbx_strand_id
1 'polypeptide(L)'
;VSFTFCMLNCFGVDNQQTLQYQEENRPLSTFSQGKNPGEKKPVNYQQVAGLIDLRTTYSDGAHDLDFLIDLAKKRGFEVLFINDHDRMAMEYGIFPFRNIIRKREELPSINSRGAEKYFQGIKLAAQQHPEMILIPGSETAPFYYWTGSPFKDNLTAHNWERHLLIMGLENPQDYKNLPVLHNGFSTRYARQLSSLSIIFLILMLLGLILAAKRGYSRILGIVIIVNASLMLIEFNPFKSSLFDQYSGDQGYLPYQELIDYVEDK
;
A
#
# COMPACT_ATOMS: atom_id res chain seq x y z
N VAL A 1 10.66 -19.63 13.99
CA VAL A 1 11.70 -18.62 13.72
C VAL A 1 11.03 -17.29 13.94
N SER A 2 11.40 -16.59 15.03
CA SER A 2 10.85 -15.27 15.35
C SER A 2 11.75 -14.21 14.70
N PHE A 3 11.24 -13.49 13.73
CA PHE A 3 11.93 -12.36 13.09
C PHE A 3 11.62 -11.07 13.85
N THR A 4 12.66 -10.40 14.34
CA THR A 4 12.54 -9.06 14.90
C THR A 4 12.61 -8.06 13.75
N PHE A 5 11.55 -7.30 13.55
CA PHE A 5 11.40 -6.31 12.50
C PHE A 5 12.37 -5.13 12.71
N CYS A 6 13.18 -4.81 11.73
CA CYS A 6 13.94 -3.57 11.66
C CYS A 6 13.42 -2.75 10.48
N MET A 7 12.72 -1.66 10.76
CA MET A 7 12.29 -0.71 9.73
C MET A 7 13.45 0.19 9.33
N LEU A 8 13.85 0.12 8.07
CA LEU A 8 14.73 1.12 7.46
C LEU A 8 13.87 2.11 6.66
N ASN A 9 13.80 3.35 7.15
CA ASN A 9 13.26 4.46 6.38
C ASN A 9 14.31 4.93 5.37
N CYS A 10 14.08 4.72 4.09
CA CYS A 10 14.80 5.41 3.03
C CYS A 10 14.23 6.82 2.87
N PHE A 11 14.80 7.80 3.57
CA PHE A 11 14.53 9.21 3.30
C PHE A 11 15.46 9.69 2.17
N GLY A 12 14.90 10.09 1.04
CA GLY A 12 15.58 10.94 0.09
C GLY A 12 15.83 12.30 0.74
N VAL A 13 17.10 12.60 1.02
CA VAL A 13 17.52 13.89 1.59
C VAL A 13 17.77 14.85 0.43
N ASP A 14 16.91 15.82 0.27
CA ASP A 14 17.22 17.04 -0.44
C ASP A 14 17.61 18.14 0.56
N ASN A 15 18.86 18.62 0.42
CA ASN A 15 19.47 19.84 0.92
C ASN A 15 19.59 20.14 2.42
N GLN A 16 20.86 20.02 2.85
CA GLN A 16 21.58 20.91 3.77
C GLN A 16 20.85 21.44 5.02
N GLN A 17 20.74 20.59 6.02
CA GLN A 17 20.98 21.00 7.39
C GLN A 17 21.79 19.91 8.08
N THR A 18 23.06 20.20 8.27
CA THR A 18 23.99 19.43 9.10
C THR A 18 23.52 19.49 10.56
N LEU A 19 22.69 18.57 10.96
CA LEU A 19 22.44 18.30 12.38
C LEU A 19 23.63 17.48 12.88
N GLN A 20 24.49 18.12 13.66
CA GLN A 20 25.49 17.45 14.49
C GLN A 20 24.76 16.47 15.42
N TYR A 21 24.81 15.19 15.09
CA TYR A 21 24.48 14.13 16.02
C TYR A 21 25.62 14.07 17.03
N GLN A 22 25.38 14.59 18.24
CA GLN A 22 26.21 14.23 19.39
C GLN A 22 25.92 12.78 19.73
N GLU A 23 26.89 11.90 19.49
CA GLU A 23 26.93 10.57 20.04
C GLU A 23 26.89 10.66 21.56
N GLU A 24 25.70 10.55 22.13
CA GLU A 24 25.54 10.32 23.56
C GLU A 24 25.83 8.82 23.80
N ASN A 25 27.07 8.54 24.22
CA ASN A 25 27.50 7.23 24.72
C ASN A 25 26.64 6.83 25.93
N ARG A 26 25.50 6.20 25.70
CA ARG A 26 24.79 5.45 26.73
C ARG A 26 25.28 4.01 26.75
N PRO A 27 25.81 3.51 27.83
CA PRO A 27 26.14 2.09 27.94
C PRO A 27 24.85 1.27 27.87
N LEU A 28 24.87 0.21 27.04
CA LEU A 28 23.79 -0.76 26.79
C LEU A 28 23.38 -1.60 28.03
N SER A 29 23.57 -1.13 29.26
CA SER A 29 23.44 -1.95 30.46
C SER A 29 22.26 -1.56 31.39
N THR A 30 21.23 -0.87 30.93
CA THR A 30 20.04 -0.60 31.73
C THR A 30 18.72 -1.01 31.04
N PHE A 31 18.64 -2.25 30.62
CA PHE A 31 17.34 -2.92 30.51
C PHE A 31 17.05 -3.59 31.84
N SER A 32 16.00 -3.12 32.51
CA SER A 32 15.54 -3.58 33.80
C SER A 32 15.41 -5.10 33.83
N GLN A 33 16.01 -5.73 34.86
CA GLN A 33 15.71 -7.12 35.20
C GLN A 33 14.24 -7.25 35.61
N GLY A 34 13.39 -7.57 34.63
CA GLY A 34 12.03 -8.04 34.86
C GLY A 34 12.07 -9.54 35.14
N LYS A 35 11.44 -9.94 36.21
CA LYS A 35 11.09 -11.26 36.76
C LYS A 35 11.40 -12.47 35.88
N ASN A 36 12.17 -13.43 36.40
CA ASN A 36 12.45 -14.76 35.84
C ASN A 36 11.21 -15.46 35.26
N PRO A 37 11.08 -15.59 33.96
CA PRO A 37 10.32 -16.65 33.34
C PRO A 37 11.29 -17.80 33.08
N GLY A 38 10.85 -19.04 33.31
CA GLY A 38 11.65 -20.26 33.27
C GLY A 38 12.65 -20.34 32.14
N GLU A 39 13.79 -20.97 32.41
CA GLU A 39 14.97 -21.14 31.56
C GLU A 39 14.60 -21.32 30.07
N LYS A 40 14.62 -20.24 29.31
CA LYS A 40 14.60 -20.33 27.86
C LYS A 40 15.93 -20.86 27.41
N LYS A 41 15.97 -22.03 26.77
CA LYS A 41 17.16 -22.56 26.11
C LYS A 41 17.81 -21.44 25.29
N PRO A 42 19.14 -21.26 25.34
CA PRO A 42 19.81 -20.23 24.56
C PRO A 42 19.48 -20.44 23.08
N VAL A 43 18.86 -19.45 22.47
CA VAL A 43 18.62 -19.46 21.02
C VAL A 43 19.96 -19.20 20.36
N ASN A 44 20.46 -20.19 19.65
CA ASN A 44 21.70 -20.04 18.89
C ASN A 44 21.38 -19.28 17.59
N TYR A 45 21.74 -18.01 17.52
CA TYR A 45 21.58 -17.20 16.32
C TYR A 45 22.74 -17.48 15.36
N GLN A 46 22.40 -17.73 14.11
CA GLN A 46 23.37 -17.86 13.03
C GLN A 46 23.36 -16.59 12.19
N GLN A 47 24.53 -16.04 11.92
CA GLN A 47 24.68 -14.88 11.05
C GLN A 47 24.76 -15.36 9.60
N VAL A 48 23.93 -14.79 8.73
CA VAL A 48 23.86 -15.08 7.30
C VAL A 48 23.93 -13.80 6.49
N ALA A 49 24.49 -13.88 5.27
CA ALA A 49 24.52 -12.74 4.35
C ALA A 49 23.21 -12.65 3.59
N GLY A 50 22.53 -11.50 3.65
CA GLY A 50 21.26 -11.26 2.99
C GLY A 50 21.21 -9.99 2.15
N LEU A 51 20.36 -9.99 1.13
CA LEU A 51 20.00 -8.81 0.34
C LEU A 51 18.55 -8.43 0.60
N ILE A 52 18.32 -7.14 0.82
CA ILE A 52 17.00 -6.55 1.06
C ILE A 52 16.68 -5.61 -0.10
N ASP A 53 15.38 -5.41 -0.37
CA ASP A 53 14.88 -4.54 -1.44
C ASP A 53 15.27 -5.02 -2.83
N LEU A 54 15.04 -6.30 -3.09
CA LEU A 54 15.25 -6.90 -4.39
C LEU A 54 13.98 -6.82 -5.23
N ARG A 55 14.05 -6.09 -6.35
CA ARG A 55 12.96 -5.97 -7.31
C ARG A 55 13.23 -6.79 -8.54
N THR A 56 12.21 -7.47 -9.02
CA THR A 56 12.24 -8.31 -10.22
C THR A 56 11.50 -7.65 -11.38
N THR A 57 11.56 -8.28 -12.56
CA THR A 57 10.69 -7.90 -13.70
C THR A 57 9.20 -8.07 -13.41
N TYR A 58 8.82 -8.54 -12.22
CA TYR A 58 7.42 -8.55 -11.81
C TYR A 58 6.86 -7.15 -11.58
N SER A 59 7.71 -6.21 -11.15
CA SER A 59 7.42 -4.78 -11.13
C SER A 59 8.33 -4.01 -12.09
N ASP A 60 9.26 -3.23 -11.58
CA ASP A 60 10.17 -2.36 -12.33
C ASP A 60 11.63 -2.81 -12.29
N GLY A 61 11.92 -3.97 -11.70
CA GLY A 61 13.27 -4.55 -11.68
C GLY A 61 13.76 -4.94 -13.08
N ALA A 62 15.08 -4.83 -13.29
CA ALA A 62 15.72 -5.08 -14.59
C ALA A 62 15.84 -6.58 -14.93
N HIS A 63 15.80 -7.46 -13.93
CA HIS A 63 16.06 -8.89 -14.09
C HIS A 63 14.95 -9.74 -13.48
N ASP A 64 14.80 -10.96 -14.00
CA ASP A 64 13.90 -11.96 -13.42
C ASP A 64 14.47 -12.55 -12.12
N LEU A 65 13.63 -13.30 -11.41
CA LEU A 65 13.98 -13.88 -10.12
C LEU A 65 15.13 -14.88 -10.23
N ASP A 66 15.14 -15.74 -11.24
CA ASP A 66 16.15 -16.79 -11.40
C ASP A 66 17.53 -16.19 -11.64
N PHE A 67 17.63 -15.17 -12.49
CA PHE A 67 18.87 -14.42 -12.69
C PHE A 67 19.38 -13.79 -11.39
N LEU A 68 18.49 -13.19 -10.61
CA LEU A 68 18.86 -12.53 -9.34
C LEU A 68 19.34 -13.56 -8.30
N ILE A 69 18.70 -14.73 -8.23
CA ILE A 69 19.13 -15.84 -7.36
C ILE A 69 20.54 -16.30 -7.75
N ASP A 70 20.77 -16.55 -9.03
CA ASP A 70 22.08 -16.99 -9.52
C ASP A 70 23.19 -15.97 -9.25
N LEU A 71 22.88 -14.69 -9.43
CA LEU A 71 23.80 -13.60 -9.16
C LEU A 71 24.12 -13.48 -7.66
N ALA A 72 23.11 -13.60 -6.81
CA ALA A 72 23.26 -13.56 -5.35
C ALA A 72 24.12 -14.74 -4.84
N LYS A 73 23.86 -15.94 -5.33
CA LYS A 73 24.68 -17.15 -5.02
C LYS A 73 26.14 -16.96 -5.40
N LYS A 74 26.41 -16.45 -6.60
CA LYS A 74 27.79 -16.16 -7.05
C LYS A 74 28.51 -15.14 -6.17
N ARG A 75 27.76 -14.27 -5.47
CA ARG A 75 28.29 -13.25 -4.56
C ARG A 75 28.31 -13.67 -3.09
N GLY A 76 27.86 -14.90 -2.78
CA GLY A 76 27.88 -15.47 -1.43
C GLY A 76 26.74 -15.02 -0.53
N PHE A 77 25.61 -14.55 -1.09
CA PHE A 77 24.40 -14.29 -0.32
C PHE A 77 23.59 -15.57 -0.14
N GLU A 78 22.94 -15.69 1.02
CA GLU A 78 22.14 -16.86 1.42
C GLU A 78 20.67 -16.53 1.59
N VAL A 79 20.33 -15.25 1.84
CA VAL A 79 18.95 -14.76 2.07
C VAL A 79 18.62 -13.65 1.11
N LEU A 80 17.46 -13.75 0.43
CA LEU A 80 16.93 -12.71 -0.46
C LEU A 80 15.54 -12.28 -0.01
N PHE A 81 15.38 -10.98 0.27
CA PHE A 81 14.08 -10.35 0.48
C PHE A 81 13.62 -9.74 -0.85
N ILE A 82 12.61 -10.36 -1.45
CA ILE A 82 12.11 -9.98 -2.77
C ILE A 82 10.95 -9.00 -2.55
N ASN A 83 11.17 -7.75 -2.93
CA ASN A 83 10.30 -6.62 -2.60
C ASN A 83 9.86 -5.88 -3.87
N ASP A 84 9.15 -6.57 -4.76
CA ASP A 84 8.50 -5.91 -5.89
C ASP A 84 7.43 -4.93 -5.40
N HIS A 85 7.15 -3.88 -6.18
CA HIS A 85 6.09 -2.93 -5.84
C HIS A 85 4.73 -3.64 -5.71
N ASP A 86 4.04 -3.43 -4.60
CA ASP A 86 2.69 -3.95 -4.40
C ASP A 86 1.72 -3.31 -5.40
N ARG A 87 1.83 -1.99 -5.59
CA ARG A 87 1.04 -1.21 -6.52
C ARG A 87 1.79 0.01 -7.04
N MET A 88 1.83 0.16 -8.35
CA MET A 88 2.37 1.33 -9.04
C MET A 88 1.26 1.99 -9.86
N ALA A 89 0.39 2.74 -9.20
CA ALA A 89 -0.73 3.42 -9.84
C ALA A 89 -0.87 4.85 -9.33
N MET A 90 -0.97 5.78 -10.27
CA MET A 90 -1.29 7.18 -9.98
C MET A 90 -2.51 7.61 -10.79
N GLU A 91 -3.39 8.37 -10.18
CA GLU A 91 -4.53 8.94 -10.89
C GLU A 91 -4.80 10.38 -10.47
N TYR A 92 -5.29 11.16 -11.42
CA TYR A 92 -5.84 12.49 -11.18
C TYR A 92 -7.21 12.61 -11.79
N GLY A 93 -8.19 12.98 -10.97
CA GLY A 93 -9.58 13.19 -11.38
C GLY A 93 -10.01 14.63 -11.28
N ILE A 94 -10.94 15.04 -12.15
CA ILE A 94 -11.45 16.41 -12.24
C ILE A 94 -12.70 16.58 -11.38
N PHE A 95 -12.65 17.53 -10.41
CA PHE A 95 -13.79 17.87 -9.60
C PHE A 95 -14.97 18.37 -10.47
N PRO A 96 -16.25 18.01 -10.16
CA PRO A 96 -16.70 17.23 -9.01
C PRO A 96 -16.75 15.70 -9.22
N PHE A 97 -16.37 15.19 -10.38
CA PHE A 97 -16.52 13.79 -10.77
C PHE A 97 -15.16 13.08 -10.86
N ARG A 98 -14.36 13.13 -9.79
CA ARG A 98 -12.98 12.67 -9.74
C ARG A 98 -12.81 11.17 -10.00
N ASN A 99 -13.82 10.36 -9.64
CA ASN A 99 -13.81 8.92 -9.90
C ASN A 99 -14.35 8.54 -11.28
N ILE A 100 -14.95 9.48 -12.00
CA ILE A 100 -15.57 9.28 -13.33
C ILE A 100 -14.68 9.88 -14.42
N ILE A 101 -14.27 11.15 -14.23
CA ILE A 101 -13.44 11.89 -15.18
C ILE A 101 -12.03 11.95 -14.62
N ARG A 102 -11.24 10.93 -14.94
CA ARG A 102 -9.87 10.79 -14.41
C ARG A 102 -8.90 10.25 -15.46
N LYS A 103 -7.64 10.68 -15.33
CA LYS A 103 -6.50 10.03 -15.95
C LYS A 103 -5.83 9.14 -14.92
N ARG A 104 -5.56 7.89 -15.27
CA ARG A 104 -4.86 6.91 -14.44
C ARG A 104 -3.73 6.30 -15.25
N GLU A 105 -2.57 6.26 -14.64
CA GLU A 105 -1.42 5.50 -15.12
C GLU A 105 -1.16 4.36 -14.12
N GLU A 106 -0.97 3.16 -14.64
CA GLU A 106 -0.68 1.98 -13.82
C GLU A 106 0.45 1.18 -14.46
N LEU A 107 1.51 0.96 -13.71
CA LEU A 107 2.65 0.15 -14.12
C LEU A 107 2.54 -1.28 -13.56
N PRO A 108 3.34 -2.22 -14.11
CA PRO A 108 3.40 -3.57 -13.59
C PRO A 108 3.73 -3.59 -12.09
N SER A 109 3.00 -4.42 -11.33
CA SER A 109 3.12 -4.54 -9.89
C SER A 109 2.52 -5.85 -9.40
N ILE A 110 2.71 -6.20 -8.13
CA ILE A 110 2.17 -7.43 -7.54
C ILE A 110 0.64 -7.48 -7.74
N ASN A 111 -0.08 -6.37 -7.49
CA ASN A 111 -1.53 -6.34 -7.59
C ASN A 111 -2.05 -6.30 -9.02
N SER A 112 -1.34 -5.66 -9.96
CA SER A 112 -1.75 -5.61 -11.37
C SER A 112 -1.54 -6.94 -12.10
N ARG A 113 -0.53 -7.73 -11.69
CA ARG A 113 -0.17 -9.02 -12.29
C ARG A 113 -0.68 -10.23 -11.51
N GLY A 114 -1.13 -10.05 -10.27
CA GLY A 114 -1.70 -11.06 -9.38
C GLY A 114 -0.76 -11.52 -8.26
N ALA A 115 -1.16 -11.22 -7.01
CA ALA A 115 -0.38 -11.55 -5.83
C ALA A 115 -0.15 -13.07 -5.69
N GLU A 116 -1.16 -13.90 -5.95
CA GLU A 116 -1.05 -15.36 -5.87
C GLU A 116 0.03 -15.90 -6.80
N LYS A 117 0.09 -15.38 -8.04
CA LYS A 117 1.10 -15.79 -9.01
C LYS A 117 2.50 -15.37 -8.58
N TYR A 118 2.65 -14.18 -8.01
CA TYR A 118 3.90 -13.68 -7.46
C TYR A 118 4.45 -14.59 -6.36
N PHE A 119 3.62 -14.89 -5.37
CA PHE A 119 4.01 -15.77 -4.24
C PHE A 119 4.29 -17.19 -4.68
N GLN A 120 3.49 -17.74 -5.60
CA GLN A 120 3.74 -19.06 -6.18
C GLN A 120 5.08 -19.12 -6.91
N GLY A 121 5.42 -18.08 -7.67
CA GLY A 121 6.70 -17.97 -8.37
C GLY A 121 7.89 -18.03 -7.39
N ILE A 122 7.85 -17.24 -6.31
CA ILE A 122 8.91 -17.26 -5.28
C ILE A 122 8.97 -18.61 -4.56
N LYS A 123 7.82 -19.22 -4.25
CA LYS A 123 7.75 -20.53 -3.61
C LYS A 123 8.36 -21.63 -4.50
N LEU A 124 8.09 -21.61 -5.79
CA LEU A 124 8.67 -22.55 -6.74
C LEU A 124 10.18 -22.35 -6.87
N ALA A 125 10.65 -21.11 -6.95
CA ALA A 125 12.08 -20.80 -6.95
C ALA A 125 12.76 -21.27 -5.67
N ALA A 126 12.13 -21.11 -4.48
CA ALA A 126 12.66 -21.63 -3.23
C ALA A 126 12.79 -23.17 -3.20
N GLN A 127 11.87 -23.88 -3.88
CA GLN A 127 11.99 -25.35 -4.02
C GLN A 127 13.12 -25.78 -4.96
N GLN A 128 13.42 -24.97 -5.98
CA GLN A 128 14.51 -25.22 -6.93
C GLN A 128 15.88 -24.85 -6.35
N HIS A 129 15.92 -23.92 -5.39
CA HIS A 129 17.12 -23.41 -4.73
C HIS A 129 17.05 -23.61 -3.20
N PRO A 130 17.05 -24.88 -2.71
CA PRO A 130 16.87 -25.17 -1.28
C PRO A 130 18.01 -24.66 -0.39
N GLU A 131 19.14 -24.29 -0.98
CA GLU A 131 20.28 -23.66 -0.33
C GLU A 131 20.09 -22.16 -0.07
N MET A 132 19.04 -21.55 -0.67
CA MET A 132 18.72 -20.14 -0.53
C MET A 132 17.45 -19.94 0.31
N ILE A 133 17.42 -18.91 1.13
CA ILE A 133 16.23 -18.48 1.84
C ILE A 133 15.61 -17.32 1.04
N LEU A 134 14.46 -17.57 0.39
CA LEU A 134 13.73 -16.56 -0.37
C LEU A 134 12.53 -16.12 0.44
N ILE A 135 12.49 -14.82 0.78
CA ILE A 135 11.43 -14.20 1.58
C ILE A 135 10.65 -13.25 0.70
N PRO A 136 9.36 -13.56 0.43
CA PRO A 136 8.51 -12.66 -0.32
C PRO A 136 8.15 -11.43 0.52
N GLY A 137 8.08 -10.30 -0.15
CA GLY A 137 7.69 -9.04 0.45
C GLY A 137 7.12 -8.09 -0.61
N SER A 138 6.94 -6.84 -0.24
CA SER A 138 6.59 -5.78 -1.16
C SER A 138 7.20 -4.44 -0.77
N GLU A 139 7.46 -3.61 -1.77
CA GLU A 139 7.73 -2.20 -1.60
C GLU A 139 6.41 -1.44 -1.80
N THR A 140 5.97 -0.70 -0.76
CA THR A 140 4.62 -0.17 -0.67
C THR A 140 4.61 1.32 -0.37
N ALA A 141 3.98 2.12 -1.25
CA ALA A 141 3.68 3.53 -1.02
C ALA A 141 2.20 3.68 -0.62
N PRO A 142 1.88 3.87 0.67
CA PRO A 142 0.48 3.88 1.12
C PRO A 142 -0.32 5.08 0.61
N PHE A 143 0.34 6.21 0.38
CA PHE A 143 -0.34 7.46 0.11
C PHE A 143 0.51 8.43 -0.71
N TYR A 144 -0.15 9.16 -1.59
CA TYR A 144 0.36 10.37 -2.25
C TYR A 144 -0.75 11.41 -2.32
N TYR A 145 -0.40 12.68 -2.51
CA TYR A 145 -1.39 13.75 -2.69
C TYR A 145 -0.99 14.73 -3.78
N TRP A 146 -1.99 15.46 -4.27
CA TRP A 146 -1.83 16.43 -5.33
C TRP A 146 -1.93 17.86 -4.82
N THR A 147 -1.05 18.74 -5.37
CA THR A 147 -1.19 20.19 -5.27
C THR A 147 -1.21 20.81 -6.65
N GLY A 148 -1.68 22.06 -6.74
CA GLY A 148 -1.76 22.78 -8.01
C GLY A 148 -3.03 22.48 -8.79
N SER A 149 -3.00 22.73 -10.10
CA SER A 149 -4.13 22.59 -11.00
C SER A 149 -3.69 22.02 -12.35
N PRO A 150 -4.43 21.06 -12.92
CA PRO A 150 -4.12 20.51 -14.24
C PRO A 150 -4.26 21.53 -15.37
N PHE A 151 -4.91 22.68 -15.10
CA PHE A 151 -5.12 23.73 -16.08
C PHE A 151 -4.08 24.87 -16.02
N LYS A 152 -3.09 24.77 -15.11
CA LYS A 152 -2.09 25.82 -14.87
C LYS A 152 -0.66 25.31 -14.97
N ASP A 153 -0.42 24.13 -15.52
CA ASP A 153 0.90 23.48 -15.66
C ASP A 153 1.72 23.41 -14.36
N ASN A 154 1.03 23.44 -13.20
CA ASN A 154 1.64 23.39 -11.88
C ASN A 154 1.12 22.21 -11.04
N LEU A 155 0.53 21.20 -11.67
CA LEU A 155 0.06 20.00 -10.98
C LEU A 155 1.27 19.18 -10.51
N THR A 156 1.33 18.94 -9.21
CA THR A 156 2.46 18.23 -8.58
C THR A 156 1.96 17.12 -7.67
N ALA A 157 2.53 15.92 -7.82
CA ALA A 157 2.33 14.81 -6.91
C ALA A 157 3.39 14.84 -5.80
N HIS A 158 2.97 14.59 -4.57
CA HIS A 158 3.83 14.56 -3.39
C HIS A 158 3.73 13.20 -2.70
N ASN A 159 4.81 12.77 -2.04
CA ASN A 159 4.91 11.55 -1.22
C ASN A 159 4.77 10.24 -2.01
N TRP A 160 4.72 10.25 -3.33
CA TRP A 160 4.57 9.06 -4.15
C TRP A 160 5.81 8.13 -4.13
N GLU A 161 6.97 8.67 -3.76
CA GLU A 161 8.23 7.94 -3.59
C GLU A 161 8.51 7.52 -2.15
N ARG A 162 7.57 7.74 -1.22
CA ARG A 162 7.75 7.33 0.18
C ARG A 162 7.25 5.91 0.35
N HIS A 163 8.16 4.97 0.31
CA HIS A 163 7.87 3.55 0.41
C HIS A 163 8.21 2.96 1.78
N LEU A 164 7.50 1.91 2.15
CA LEU A 164 7.83 0.99 3.24
C LEU A 164 8.06 -0.40 2.66
N LEU A 165 9.07 -1.11 3.18
CA LEU A 165 9.28 -2.51 2.84
C LEU A 165 8.44 -3.37 3.81
N ILE A 166 7.55 -4.18 3.24
CA ILE A 166 6.72 -5.13 3.96
C ILE A 166 7.23 -6.53 3.68
N MET A 167 7.47 -7.29 4.72
CA MET A 167 8.02 -8.63 4.63
C MET A 167 7.35 -9.54 5.65
N GLY A 168 7.26 -10.84 5.33
CA GLY A 168 6.81 -11.86 6.27
C GLY A 168 5.30 -12.07 6.34
N LEU A 169 4.48 -11.40 5.53
CA LEU A 169 3.08 -11.79 5.35
C LEU A 169 3.04 -13.12 4.58
N GLU A 170 2.37 -14.12 5.14
CA GLU A 170 2.34 -15.47 4.56
C GLU A 170 1.25 -15.64 3.50
N ASN A 171 0.20 -14.84 3.59
CA ASN A 171 -0.97 -14.96 2.73
C ASN A 171 -0.93 -13.90 1.61
N PRO A 172 -0.95 -14.30 0.32
CA PRO A 172 -1.04 -13.36 -0.81
C PRO A 172 -2.21 -12.39 -0.73
N GLN A 173 -3.32 -12.81 -0.09
CA GLN A 173 -4.50 -11.97 0.08
C GLN A 173 -4.24 -10.78 1.02
N ASP A 174 -3.32 -10.92 1.98
CA ASP A 174 -2.98 -9.82 2.88
C ASP A 174 -2.25 -8.71 2.15
N TYR A 175 -1.37 -9.04 1.19
CA TYR A 175 -0.76 -8.04 0.30
C TYR A 175 -1.79 -7.36 -0.61
N LYS A 176 -2.77 -8.11 -1.13
CA LYS A 176 -3.84 -7.56 -1.94
C LYS A 176 -4.74 -6.60 -1.17
N ASN A 177 -4.85 -6.78 0.15
CA ASN A 177 -5.72 -5.99 1.03
C ASN A 177 -4.96 -4.91 1.81
N LEU A 178 -3.72 -4.61 1.47
CA LEU A 178 -2.97 -3.50 2.07
C LEU A 178 -3.77 -2.19 1.99
N PRO A 179 -3.79 -1.36 3.04
CA PRO A 179 -4.52 -0.09 3.08
C PRO A 179 -3.79 1.00 2.29
N VAL A 180 -3.68 0.81 0.99
CA VAL A 180 -3.03 1.74 0.07
C VAL A 180 -4.03 2.32 -0.92
N LEU A 181 -3.74 3.52 -1.43
CA LEU A 181 -4.57 4.15 -2.45
C LEU A 181 -4.69 3.25 -3.69
N HIS A 182 -5.89 3.19 -4.24
CA HIS A 182 -6.22 2.47 -5.49
C HIS A 182 -6.01 0.95 -5.45
N ASN A 183 -5.89 0.35 -4.27
CA ASN A 183 -5.72 -1.11 -4.12
C ASN A 183 -7.00 -1.92 -4.40
N GLY A 184 -8.00 -1.31 -5.06
CA GLY A 184 -9.22 -1.95 -5.48
C GLY A 184 -10.34 -1.95 -4.45
N PHE A 185 -11.22 -2.94 -4.53
CA PHE A 185 -12.39 -3.07 -3.66
C PHE A 185 -12.01 -3.54 -2.26
N SER A 186 -12.47 -2.81 -1.23
CA SER A 186 -12.31 -3.19 0.16
C SER A 186 -13.55 -2.85 0.98
N THR A 187 -13.95 -3.73 1.88
CA THR A 187 -15.04 -3.49 2.85
C THR A 187 -14.55 -2.94 4.18
N ARG A 188 -13.23 -2.84 4.37
CA ARG A 188 -12.59 -2.43 5.63
C ARG A 188 -13.15 -1.13 6.18
N TYR A 189 -13.30 -0.12 5.33
CA TYR A 189 -13.73 1.21 5.72
C TYR A 189 -15.18 1.53 5.34
N ALA A 190 -15.93 0.52 4.86
CA ALA A 190 -17.29 0.73 4.36
C ALA A 190 -18.20 1.41 5.38
N ARG A 191 -18.12 1.04 6.67
CA ARG A 191 -18.90 1.64 7.74
C ARG A 191 -18.59 3.13 7.95
N GLN A 192 -17.32 3.51 7.87
CA GLN A 192 -16.87 4.89 8.09
C GLN A 192 -17.21 5.79 6.88
N LEU A 193 -17.15 5.22 5.67
CA LEU A 193 -17.36 5.95 4.41
C LEU A 193 -18.80 5.92 3.90
N SER A 194 -19.70 5.15 4.53
CA SER A 194 -21.06 4.89 3.99
C SER A 194 -22.05 6.01 4.20
N SER A 195 -21.82 6.98 5.08
CA SER A 195 -22.81 8.01 5.44
C SER A 195 -23.33 8.80 4.24
N LEU A 196 -22.44 9.29 3.37
CA LEU A 196 -22.83 10.01 2.16
C LEU A 196 -23.50 9.09 1.13
N SER A 197 -23.01 7.86 0.99
CA SER A 197 -23.59 6.87 0.07
C SER A 197 -25.03 6.54 0.45
N ILE A 198 -25.35 6.45 1.75
CA ILE A 198 -26.72 6.24 2.23
C ILE A 198 -27.64 7.40 1.84
N ILE A 199 -27.18 8.64 1.98
CA ILE A 199 -27.96 9.82 1.56
C ILE A 199 -28.28 9.73 0.07
N PHE A 200 -27.33 9.40 -0.79
CA PHE A 200 -27.56 9.29 -2.23
C PHE A 200 -28.46 8.08 -2.59
N LEU A 201 -28.41 6.99 -1.82
CA LEU A 201 -29.37 5.89 -1.98
C LEU A 201 -30.80 6.34 -1.67
N ILE A 202 -30.99 7.11 -0.59
CA ILE A 202 -32.31 7.69 -0.24
C ILE A 202 -32.81 8.63 -1.34
N LEU A 203 -31.92 9.51 -1.87
CA LEU A 203 -32.27 10.39 -2.99
C LEU A 203 -32.62 9.60 -4.25
N MET A 204 -31.93 8.50 -4.52
CA MET A 204 -32.25 7.64 -5.67
C MET A 204 -33.62 6.99 -5.52
N LEU A 205 -33.98 6.49 -4.32
CA LEU A 205 -35.33 5.97 -4.04
C LEU A 205 -36.39 7.03 -4.22
N LEU A 206 -36.17 8.25 -3.72
CA LEU A 206 -37.09 9.38 -3.94
C LEU A 206 -37.24 9.71 -5.44
N GLY A 207 -36.11 9.69 -6.18
CA GLY A 207 -36.11 9.87 -7.62
C GLY A 207 -36.94 8.81 -8.35
N LEU A 208 -36.88 7.54 -7.93
CA LEU A 208 -37.69 6.43 -8.49
C LEU A 208 -39.20 6.67 -8.26
N ILE A 209 -39.58 7.10 -7.04
CA ILE A 209 -40.98 7.43 -6.71
C ILE A 209 -41.51 8.59 -7.58
N LEU A 210 -40.70 9.62 -7.79
CA LEU A 210 -41.07 10.76 -8.63
C LEU A 210 -41.11 10.38 -10.11
N ALA A 211 -40.22 9.56 -10.58
CA ALA A 211 -40.16 9.11 -11.98
C ALA A 211 -41.34 8.21 -12.38
N ALA A 212 -41.96 7.53 -11.39
CA ALA A 212 -43.21 6.78 -11.59
C ALA A 212 -44.45 7.65 -11.83
N LYS A 213 -44.38 8.95 -11.50
CA LYS A 213 -45.46 9.89 -11.70
C LYS A 213 -45.45 10.41 -13.17
N ARG A 214 -46.48 11.21 -13.54
CA ARG A 214 -46.62 11.82 -14.88
C ARG A 214 -46.23 13.31 -14.84
N GLY A 215 -45.87 13.86 -16.00
CA GLY A 215 -45.55 15.29 -16.13
C GLY A 215 -44.17 15.67 -15.56
N TYR A 216 -44.06 16.88 -15.01
CA TYR A 216 -42.81 17.44 -14.49
C TYR A 216 -42.14 16.59 -13.39
N SER A 217 -42.96 15.93 -12.56
CA SER A 217 -42.44 15.03 -11.50
C SER A 217 -41.61 13.89 -12.06
N ARG A 218 -41.95 13.35 -13.24
CA ARG A 218 -41.20 12.30 -13.91
C ARG A 218 -39.80 12.78 -14.33
N ILE A 219 -39.77 13.99 -14.94
CA ILE A 219 -38.49 14.58 -15.40
C ILE A 219 -37.61 14.86 -14.20
N LEU A 220 -38.15 15.47 -13.14
CA LEU A 220 -37.40 15.71 -11.90
C LEU A 220 -36.88 14.43 -11.28
N GLY A 221 -37.70 13.36 -11.24
CA GLY A 221 -37.29 12.05 -10.74
C GLY A 221 -36.11 11.47 -11.51
N ILE A 222 -36.14 11.54 -12.85
CA ILE A 222 -35.02 11.08 -13.70
C ILE A 222 -33.73 11.87 -13.42
N VAL A 223 -33.82 13.19 -13.29
CA VAL A 223 -32.69 14.08 -12.99
C VAL A 223 -32.08 13.69 -11.62
N ILE A 224 -32.92 13.45 -10.61
CA ILE A 224 -32.47 13.04 -9.28
C ILE A 224 -31.76 11.68 -9.35
N ILE A 225 -32.32 10.68 -10.07
CA ILE A 225 -31.71 9.36 -10.22
C ILE A 225 -30.32 9.48 -10.85
N VAL A 226 -30.20 10.23 -11.95
CA VAL A 226 -28.92 10.40 -12.65
C VAL A 226 -27.88 11.03 -11.72
N ASN A 227 -28.23 12.15 -11.05
CA ASN A 227 -27.30 12.80 -10.12
C ASN A 227 -26.93 11.91 -8.93
N ALA A 228 -27.91 11.25 -8.31
CA ALA A 228 -27.64 10.34 -7.20
C ALA A 228 -26.74 9.15 -7.62
N SER A 229 -26.93 8.60 -8.81
CA SER A 229 -26.08 7.54 -9.35
C SER A 229 -24.63 8.00 -9.57
N LEU A 230 -24.43 9.19 -10.13
CA LEU A 230 -23.11 9.79 -10.30
C LEU A 230 -22.42 10.02 -8.95
N MET A 231 -23.16 10.52 -7.96
CA MET A 231 -22.64 10.74 -6.61
C MET A 231 -22.33 9.41 -5.87
N LEU A 232 -23.10 8.35 -6.10
CA LEU A 232 -22.79 7.03 -5.54
C LEU A 232 -21.45 6.47 -6.07
N ILE A 233 -21.12 6.72 -7.34
CA ILE A 233 -19.82 6.35 -7.90
C ILE A 233 -18.71 7.20 -7.26
N GLU A 234 -18.94 8.50 -7.09
CA GLU A 234 -17.95 9.42 -6.51
C GLU A 234 -17.68 9.12 -5.03
N PHE A 235 -18.73 8.89 -4.24
CA PHE A 235 -18.66 8.59 -2.81
C PHE A 235 -18.77 7.09 -2.52
N ASN A 236 -18.15 6.25 -3.40
CA ASN A 236 -18.11 4.81 -3.17
C ASN A 236 -17.42 4.48 -1.83
N PRO A 237 -18.10 3.76 -0.90
CA PRO A 237 -17.54 3.43 0.41
C PRO A 237 -16.57 2.24 0.40
N PHE A 238 -16.45 1.53 -0.72
CA PHE A 238 -15.63 0.32 -0.85
C PHE A 238 -14.22 0.64 -1.34
N LYS A 239 -13.55 1.55 -0.64
CA LYS A 239 -12.17 1.98 -0.94
C LYS A 239 -11.17 1.24 -0.05
N SER A 240 -9.97 1.05 -0.57
CA SER A 240 -8.85 0.42 0.14
C SER A 240 -8.14 1.36 1.13
N SER A 241 -8.38 2.67 1.05
CA SER A 241 -7.80 3.68 1.93
C SER A 241 -8.87 4.64 2.45
N LEU A 242 -8.70 5.11 3.70
CA LEU A 242 -9.50 6.20 4.29
C LEU A 242 -9.11 7.58 3.75
N PHE A 243 -7.89 7.69 3.24
CA PHE A 243 -7.29 8.96 2.85
C PHE A 243 -7.65 9.30 1.41
N ASP A 244 -7.81 10.61 1.15
CA ASP A 244 -8.12 11.14 -0.18
C ASP A 244 -6.92 11.95 -0.69
N GLN A 245 -6.39 11.57 -1.85
CA GLN A 245 -5.24 12.24 -2.48
C GLN A 245 -5.47 13.72 -2.82
N TYR A 246 -6.69 14.21 -2.72
CA TYR A 246 -7.03 15.63 -2.95
C TYR A 246 -7.17 16.45 -1.67
N SER A 247 -7.03 15.82 -0.51
CA SER A 247 -7.16 16.48 0.80
C SER A 247 -5.84 17.07 1.32
N GLY A 248 -4.78 17.02 0.50
CA GLY A 248 -3.44 17.50 0.87
C GLY A 248 -2.67 16.51 1.74
N ASP A 249 -1.62 17.01 2.39
CA ASP A 249 -0.74 16.18 3.23
C ASP A 249 -1.48 15.61 4.44
N GLN A 250 -1.41 14.30 4.61
CA GLN A 250 -1.99 13.57 5.75
C GLN A 250 -0.92 13.19 6.80
N GLY A 251 0.30 13.69 6.64
CA GLY A 251 1.42 13.42 7.54
C GLY A 251 1.76 11.93 7.60
N TYR A 252 1.91 11.42 8.82
CA TYR A 252 2.26 10.01 9.06
C TYR A 252 1.06 9.05 9.08
N LEU A 253 -0.16 9.54 9.12
CA LEU A 253 -1.36 8.74 9.35
C LEU A 253 -1.54 7.58 8.34
N PRO A 254 -1.35 7.75 7.02
CA PRO A 254 -1.46 6.64 6.08
C PRO A 254 -0.40 5.56 6.29
N TYR A 255 0.78 5.95 6.75
CA TYR A 255 1.87 5.03 7.06
C TYR A 255 1.59 4.25 8.34
N GLN A 256 1.06 4.91 9.37
CA GLN A 256 0.66 4.25 10.60
C GLN A 256 -0.46 3.24 10.36
N GLU A 257 -1.46 3.59 9.56
CA GLU A 257 -2.54 2.66 9.16
C GLU A 257 -1.98 1.41 8.46
N LEU A 258 -0.96 1.58 7.62
CA LEU A 258 -0.30 0.46 6.95
C LEU A 258 0.48 -0.41 7.96
N ILE A 259 1.19 0.20 8.91
CA ILE A 259 1.93 -0.49 9.96
C ILE A 259 0.97 -1.29 10.84
N ASP A 260 -0.07 -0.65 11.35
CA ASP A 260 -1.09 -1.29 12.19
C ASP A 260 -1.75 -2.48 11.47
N TYR A 261 -1.99 -2.33 10.17
CA TYR A 261 -2.51 -3.44 9.36
C TYR A 261 -1.57 -4.64 9.30
N VAL A 262 -0.27 -4.39 9.11
CA VAL A 262 0.73 -5.47 8.99
C VAL A 262 0.99 -6.13 10.33
N GLU A 263 0.96 -5.36 11.43
CA GLU A 263 1.12 -5.88 12.80
C GLU A 263 -0.04 -6.80 13.22
N ASP A 264 -1.24 -6.56 12.69
CA ASP A 264 -2.44 -7.38 12.94
C ASP A 264 -2.42 -8.73 12.19
N LYS A 265 -1.42 -9.02 11.32
CA LYS A 265 -1.35 -10.21 10.45
C LYS A 265 -0.28 -11.19 10.86
#